data_a680eb2edd78ce42944aa1837e0363b1
#
_entry.id   a680eb2edd78ce42944aa1837e0363b1
#
_cell.length_a   1.000
_cell.length_b   1.000
_cell.length_c   1.000
_cell.angle_alpha   90.00
_cell.angle_beta   90.00
_cell.angle_gamma   90.00
#
_symmetry.space_group_name_H-M   'P 1'
#
loop_
_entity.id
_entity.type
_entity.pdbx_description
1 polymer ?
#
loop_
_entity_poly.entity_id
_entity_poly.type
_entity_poly.pdbx_seq_one_letter_code
_entity_poly.pdbx_strand_id
1 'polypeptide(L)'
;MLIMNFQTSIKTCFNKYAVFSGRASRSEYWFFVLFGVLGGIISAIIDTMVLGYSAEVNGPINLIFSVALILPSISVAARRLHDLDKSGWWQLLWFTIIGGILIIIWHATEGTKKNNSHGKPIK
;
A
#
# COMPACT_ATOMS: atom_id res chain seq x y z
N MET A 1 -11.63 -6.53 15.66
CA MET A 1 -11.02 -6.31 14.32
C MET A 1 -10.05 -7.44 13.99
N LEU A 2 -10.18 -7.99 12.80
CA LEU A 2 -9.24 -8.99 12.34
C LEU A 2 -7.90 -8.33 12.03
N ILE A 3 -6.83 -8.80 12.67
CA ILE A 3 -5.49 -8.30 12.43
C ILE A 3 -4.76 -9.31 11.55
N MET A 4 -4.42 -8.88 10.34
CA MET A 4 -3.63 -9.70 9.44
C MET A 4 -2.18 -9.67 9.86
N ASN A 5 -1.50 -10.83 9.77
CA ASN A 5 -0.05 -10.85 9.94
C ASN A 5 0.62 -10.35 8.64
N PHE A 6 1.94 -10.19 8.69
CA PHE A 6 2.70 -9.68 7.56
C PHE A 6 2.51 -10.54 6.31
N GLN A 7 2.66 -11.84 6.44
CA GLN A 7 2.56 -12.76 5.29
C GLN A 7 1.17 -12.75 4.66
N THR A 8 0.11 -12.79 5.47
CA THR A 8 -1.26 -12.77 4.99
C THR A 8 -1.58 -11.44 4.30
N SER A 9 -1.10 -10.33 4.86
CA SER A 9 -1.30 -9.00 4.27
C SER A 9 -0.67 -8.90 2.89
N ILE A 10 0.56 -9.39 2.73
CA ILE A 10 1.24 -9.36 1.44
C ILE A 10 0.53 -10.24 0.42
N LYS A 11 0.14 -11.46 0.81
CA LYS A 11 -0.60 -12.37 -0.06
C LYS A 11 -1.92 -11.75 -0.52
N THR A 12 -2.65 -11.12 0.39
CA THR A 12 -3.93 -10.47 0.07
C THR A 12 -3.73 -9.34 -0.93
N CYS A 13 -2.71 -8.51 -0.73
CA CYS A 13 -2.42 -7.42 -1.66
C CYS A 13 -2.09 -7.93 -3.06
N PHE A 14 -1.33 -9.02 -3.18
CA PHE A 14 -1.03 -9.58 -4.49
C PHE A 14 -2.21 -10.32 -5.10
N ASN A 15 -3.04 -10.99 -4.30
CA ASN A 15 -4.26 -11.61 -4.80
C ASN A 15 -5.26 -10.57 -5.32
N LYS A 16 -5.22 -9.37 -4.74
CA LYS A 16 -6.08 -8.25 -5.15
C LYS A 16 -5.26 -7.18 -5.88
N TYR A 17 -4.33 -7.62 -6.70
CA TYR A 17 -3.35 -6.78 -7.38
C TYR A 17 -3.97 -5.54 -8.07
N ALA A 18 -5.10 -5.71 -8.70
CA ALA A 18 -5.80 -4.61 -9.39
C ALA A 18 -7.26 -4.52 -8.96
N VAL A 19 -7.57 -4.92 -7.72
CA VAL A 19 -8.93 -4.85 -7.18
C VAL A 19 -9.08 -3.55 -6.42
N PHE A 20 -9.88 -2.64 -6.96
CA PHE A 20 -10.11 -1.31 -6.40
C PHE A 20 -11.41 -1.22 -5.60
N SER A 21 -12.23 -2.27 -5.59
CA SER A 21 -13.46 -2.34 -4.81
C SER A 21 -13.23 -3.05 -3.50
N GLY A 22 -14.14 -2.85 -2.53
CA GLY A 22 -14.05 -3.47 -1.23
C GLY A 22 -13.22 -2.64 -0.25
N ARG A 23 -12.82 -3.27 0.84
CA ARG A 23 -12.17 -2.60 1.97
C ARG A 23 -10.86 -3.29 2.32
N ALA A 24 -9.93 -2.54 2.90
CA ALA A 24 -8.68 -3.08 3.43
C ALA A 24 -8.49 -2.62 4.87
N SER A 25 -7.97 -3.51 5.72
CA SER A 25 -7.68 -3.18 7.11
C SER A 25 -6.39 -2.36 7.23
N ARG A 26 -6.18 -1.74 8.42
CA ARG A 26 -4.92 -1.06 8.70
C ARG A 26 -3.72 -2.01 8.56
N SER A 27 -3.87 -3.25 9.05
CA SER A 27 -2.81 -4.24 8.98
C SER A 27 -2.40 -4.54 7.55
N GLU A 28 -3.37 -4.75 6.66
CA GLU A 28 -3.10 -5.04 5.26
C GLU A 28 -2.32 -3.90 4.61
N TYR A 29 -2.75 -2.67 4.81
CA TYR A 29 -2.12 -1.50 4.20
C TYR A 29 -0.69 -1.30 4.72
N TRP A 30 -0.54 -1.23 6.05
CA TRP A 30 0.75 -0.87 6.63
C TRP A 30 1.79 -1.97 6.50
N PHE A 31 1.40 -3.25 6.55
CA PHE A 31 2.33 -4.34 6.25
C PHE A 31 2.76 -4.33 4.79
N PHE A 32 1.86 -3.94 3.88
CA PHE A 32 2.26 -3.79 2.48
C PHE A 32 3.23 -2.63 2.29
N VAL A 33 3.03 -1.52 3.00
CA VAL A 33 3.99 -0.40 2.99
C VAL A 33 5.35 -0.88 3.49
N LEU A 34 5.37 -1.64 4.59
CA LEU A 34 6.62 -2.21 5.12
C LEU A 34 7.28 -3.13 4.09
N PHE A 35 6.52 -3.97 3.43
CA PHE A 35 7.03 -4.82 2.37
C PHE A 35 7.68 -4.00 1.25
N GLY A 36 7.02 -2.93 0.83
CA GLY A 36 7.56 -2.05 -0.21
C GLY A 36 8.86 -1.38 0.19
N VAL A 37 8.95 -0.91 1.44
CA VAL A 37 10.18 -0.28 1.95
C VAL A 37 11.31 -1.30 2.03
N LEU A 38 11.07 -2.46 2.63
CA LEU A 38 12.09 -3.49 2.78
C LEU A 38 12.54 -4.03 1.42
N GLY A 39 11.60 -4.33 0.54
CA GLY A 39 11.91 -4.82 -0.80
C GLY A 39 12.64 -3.78 -1.64
N GLY A 40 12.30 -2.50 -1.48
CA GLY A 40 13.00 -1.41 -2.16
C GLY A 40 14.46 -1.31 -1.71
N ILE A 41 14.71 -1.43 -0.41
CA ILE A 41 16.07 -1.42 0.13
C ILE A 41 16.86 -2.64 -0.37
N ILE A 42 16.28 -3.83 -0.30
CA ILE A 42 16.94 -5.06 -0.74
C ILE A 42 17.25 -5.01 -2.24
N SER A 43 16.32 -4.57 -3.06
CA SER A 43 16.54 -4.46 -4.50
C SER A 43 17.63 -3.45 -4.84
N ALA A 44 17.69 -2.33 -4.11
CA ALA A 44 18.74 -1.34 -4.29
C ALA A 44 20.12 -1.90 -3.90
N ILE A 45 20.19 -2.69 -2.82
CA ILE A 45 21.43 -3.34 -2.40
C ILE A 45 21.90 -4.33 -3.47
N ILE A 46 21.00 -5.11 -4.04
CA ILE A 46 21.34 -6.06 -5.10
C ILE A 46 21.87 -5.33 -6.32
N ASP A 47 21.22 -4.25 -6.74
CA ASP A 47 21.68 -3.44 -7.87
C ASP A 47 23.09 -2.90 -7.65
N THR A 48 23.37 -2.41 -6.44
CA THR A 48 24.66 -1.81 -6.13
C THR A 48 25.76 -2.85 -5.95
N MET A 49 25.50 -3.91 -5.18
CA MET A 49 26.53 -4.87 -4.79
C MET A 49 26.76 -5.99 -5.80
N VAL A 50 25.71 -6.39 -6.51
CA VAL A 50 25.79 -7.51 -7.47
C VAL A 50 25.96 -6.99 -8.88
N LEU A 51 25.20 -5.97 -9.29
CA LEU A 51 25.20 -5.44 -10.65
C LEU A 51 26.11 -4.22 -10.83
N GLY A 52 26.66 -3.68 -9.74
CA GLY A 52 27.63 -2.58 -9.80
C GLY A 52 27.05 -1.19 -10.05
N TYR A 53 25.74 -1.02 -9.90
CA TYR A 53 25.15 0.32 -10.06
C TYR A 53 25.49 1.21 -8.86
N SER A 54 25.60 2.52 -9.13
CA SER A 54 25.77 3.50 -8.07
C SER A 54 24.55 3.55 -7.15
N ALA A 55 24.74 3.74 -5.85
CA ALA A 55 23.64 3.88 -4.90
C ALA A 55 22.74 5.07 -5.21
N GLU A 56 23.19 6.02 -6.01
CA GLU A 56 22.40 7.20 -6.41
C GLU A 56 21.57 6.96 -7.66
N VAL A 57 21.77 5.82 -8.34
CA VAL A 57 21.08 5.49 -9.58
C VAL A 57 20.19 4.27 -9.34
N ASN A 58 18.93 4.38 -9.75
CA ASN A 58 18.03 3.24 -9.68
C ASN A 58 18.45 2.20 -10.70
N GLY A 59 18.83 1.02 -10.24
CA GLY A 59 19.17 -0.09 -11.11
C GLY A 59 17.93 -0.85 -11.59
N PRO A 60 18.13 -1.84 -12.47
CA PRO A 60 17.00 -2.55 -13.09
C PRO A 60 16.15 -3.33 -12.09
N ILE A 61 16.74 -3.94 -11.05
CA ILE A 61 15.97 -4.73 -10.09
C ILE A 61 15.08 -3.82 -9.25
N ASN A 62 15.61 -2.70 -8.78
CA ASN A 62 14.83 -1.72 -8.03
C ASN A 62 13.71 -1.13 -8.90
N LEU A 63 14.00 -0.84 -10.16
CA LEU A 63 13.02 -0.29 -11.09
C LEU A 63 11.88 -1.29 -11.34
N ILE A 64 12.20 -2.55 -11.62
CA ILE A 64 11.21 -3.59 -11.85
C ILE A 64 10.34 -3.78 -10.61
N PHE A 65 10.95 -3.84 -9.43
CA PHE A 65 10.24 -3.98 -8.16
C PHE A 65 9.27 -2.80 -7.95
N SER A 66 9.75 -1.57 -8.14
CA SER A 66 8.94 -0.37 -7.95
C SER A 66 7.75 -0.33 -8.90
N VAL A 67 7.97 -0.63 -10.17
CA VAL A 67 6.89 -0.65 -11.18
C VAL A 67 5.86 -1.73 -10.84
N ALA A 68 6.33 -2.91 -10.43
CA ALA A 68 5.44 -4.01 -10.08
C ALA A 68 4.55 -3.69 -8.86
N LEU A 69 4.98 -2.81 -7.96
CA LEU A 69 4.20 -2.45 -6.77
C LEU A 69 3.27 -1.25 -6.98
N ILE A 70 3.36 -0.54 -8.11
CA ILE A 70 2.52 0.64 -8.33
C ILE A 70 1.04 0.29 -8.23
N LEU A 71 0.60 -0.70 -9.00
CA LEU A 71 -0.81 -1.05 -9.07
C LEU A 71 -1.36 -1.63 -7.76
N PRO A 72 -0.71 -2.60 -7.11
CA PRO A 72 -1.21 -3.09 -5.83
C PRO A 72 -1.14 -2.04 -4.72
N SER A 73 -0.20 -1.10 -4.78
CA SER A 73 -0.14 0.00 -3.82
C SER A 73 -1.36 0.90 -3.95
N ILE A 74 -1.72 1.27 -5.17
CA ILE A 74 -2.91 2.10 -5.42
C ILE A 74 -4.17 1.35 -5.02
N SER A 75 -4.26 0.06 -5.33
CA SER A 75 -5.46 -0.72 -5.03
C SER A 75 -5.67 -0.92 -3.52
N VAL A 76 -4.61 -1.23 -2.76
CA VAL A 76 -4.75 -1.38 -1.32
C VAL A 76 -5.04 -0.04 -0.64
N ALA A 77 -4.47 1.06 -1.14
CA ALA A 77 -4.76 2.39 -0.62
C ALA A 77 -6.21 2.78 -0.90
N ALA A 78 -6.73 2.48 -2.09
CA ALA A 78 -8.14 2.72 -2.40
C ALA A 78 -9.05 1.92 -1.47
N ARG A 79 -8.75 0.62 -1.27
CA ARG A 79 -9.53 -0.22 -0.37
C ARG A 79 -9.42 0.25 1.08
N ARG A 80 -8.30 0.83 1.47
CA ARG A 80 -8.12 1.39 2.81
C ARG A 80 -8.99 2.64 3.02
N LEU A 81 -9.08 3.50 2.01
CA LEU A 81 -10.00 4.64 2.06
C LEU A 81 -11.46 4.17 2.09
N HIS A 82 -11.78 3.10 1.37
CA HIS A 82 -13.12 2.50 1.43
C HIS A 82 -13.46 2.00 2.83
N ASP A 83 -12.49 1.51 3.59
CA ASP A 83 -12.70 1.09 4.97
C ASP A 83 -13.12 2.25 5.86
N LEU A 84 -12.76 3.49 5.50
CA LEU A 84 -13.17 4.71 6.16
C LEU A 84 -14.41 5.35 5.51
N ASP A 85 -15.07 4.62 4.61
CA ASP A 85 -16.22 5.09 3.83
C ASP A 85 -15.87 6.32 2.97
N LYS A 86 -14.69 6.32 2.38
CA LYS A 86 -14.22 7.37 1.49
C LYS A 86 -13.93 6.81 0.11
N SER A 87 -14.09 7.64 -0.91
CA SER A 87 -13.74 7.25 -2.28
C SER A 87 -12.23 7.13 -2.45
N GLY A 88 -11.78 6.18 -3.26
CA GLY A 88 -10.37 6.05 -3.60
C GLY A 88 -9.78 7.28 -4.29
N TRP A 89 -10.63 8.11 -4.89
CA TRP A 89 -10.19 9.34 -5.53
C TRP A 89 -9.57 10.36 -4.55
N TRP A 90 -9.83 10.22 -3.24
CA TRP A 90 -9.17 11.03 -2.22
C TRP A 90 -7.65 10.88 -2.24
N GLN A 91 -7.10 9.86 -2.88
CA GLN A 91 -5.65 9.71 -3.06
C GLN A 91 -5.02 10.85 -3.84
N LEU A 92 -5.81 11.59 -4.62
CA LEU A 92 -5.29 12.77 -5.33
C LEU A 92 -4.80 13.85 -4.38
N LEU A 93 -5.18 13.79 -3.10
CA LEU A 93 -4.67 14.72 -2.09
C LEU A 93 -3.15 14.55 -1.84
N TRP A 94 -2.55 13.43 -2.26
CA TRP A 94 -1.10 13.27 -2.19
C TRP A 94 -0.33 14.36 -2.96
N PHE A 95 -0.97 15.00 -3.92
CA PHE A 95 -0.36 16.08 -4.69
C PHE A 95 -0.30 17.39 -3.92
N THR A 96 -0.86 17.45 -2.70
CA THR A 96 -0.74 18.61 -1.81
C THR A 96 -0.06 18.18 -0.52
N ILE A 97 0.68 19.10 0.12
CA ILE A 97 1.37 18.78 1.36
C ILE A 97 0.37 18.50 2.48
N ILE A 98 -0.61 19.38 2.65
CA ILE A 98 -1.64 19.23 3.69
C ILE A 98 -2.49 17.98 3.42
N GLY A 99 -2.88 17.75 2.17
CA GLY A 99 -3.65 16.58 1.78
C GLY A 99 -2.90 15.28 2.01
N GLY A 100 -1.58 15.26 1.77
CA GLY A 100 -0.75 14.10 2.04
C GLY A 100 -0.73 13.74 3.52
N ILE A 101 -0.62 14.72 4.40
CA ILE A 101 -0.68 14.50 5.85
C ILE A 101 -2.03 13.93 6.24
N LEU A 102 -3.11 14.48 5.70
CA LEU A 102 -4.46 14.00 5.97
C LEU A 102 -4.65 12.54 5.55
N ILE A 103 -4.14 12.16 4.38
CA ILE A 103 -4.22 10.79 3.90
C ILE A 103 -3.46 9.83 4.81
N ILE A 104 -2.28 10.20 5.27
CA ILE A 104 -1.51 9.37 6.20
C ILE A 104 -2.32 9.14 7.49
N ILE A 105 -2.94 10.18 8.02
CA ILE A 105 -3.80 10.08 9.21
C ILE A 105 -4.97 9.13 8.92
N TRP A 106 -5.62 9.26 7.78
CA TRP A 106 -6.73 8.38 7.41
C TRP A 106 -6.29 6.92 7.31
N HIS A 107 -5.13 6.65 6.70
CA HIS A 107 -4.65 5.27 6.59
C HIS A 107 -4.34 4.65 7.95
N ALA A 108 -3.98 5.47 8.94
CA ALA A 108 -3.70 5.01 10.28
C ALA A 108 -4.95 4.96 11.18
N THR A 109 -6.08 5.50 10.70
CA THR A 109 -7.33 5.53 11.48
C THR A 109 -8.07 4.20 11.34
N GLU A 110 -8.72 3.78 12.43
CA GLU A 110 -9.56 2.60 12.40
C GLU A 110 -10.73 2.79 11.43
N GLY A 111 -11.02 1.78 10.62
CA GLY A 111 -12.12 1.83 9.67
C GLY A 111 -13.48 1.81 10.34
N THR A 112 -14.53 2.07 9.56
CA THR A 112 -15.90 2.03 10.07
C THR A 112 -16.25 0.62 10.52
N LYS A 113 -16.90 0.50 11.67
CA LYS A 113 -17.26 -0.79 12.27
C LYS A 113 -18.58 -1.33 11.74
N LYS A 114 -19.27 -0.56 10.91
CA LYS A 114 -20.54 -0.94 10.30
C LYS A 114 -20.33 -1.17 8.82
N ASN A 115 -21.34 -1.78 8.18
CA ASN A 115 -21.37 -1.76 6.72
C ASN A 115 -21.37 -0.31 6.26
N ASN A 116 -20.61 -0.03 5.23
CA ASN A 116 -20.62 1.29 4.60
C ASN A 116 -20.86 1.10 3.09
N SER A 117 -20.75 2.17 2.31
CA SER A 117 -21.01 2.11 0.87
C SER A 117 -20.06 1.17 0.13
N HIS A 118 -18.99 0.70 0.77
CA HIS A 118 -17.97 -0.16 0.15
C HIS A 118 -17.98 -1.60 0.67
N GLY A 119 -18.92 -1.95 1.52
CA GLY A 119 -19.09 -3.32 1.97
C GLY A 119 -19.10 -3.48 3.49
N LYS A 120 -18.93 -4.73 3.90
CA LYS A 120 -18.91 -5.09 5.33
C LYS A 120 -17.58 -4.74 5.96
N PRO A 121 -17.56 -4.45 7.29
CA PRO A 121 -16.29 -4.19 7.98
C PRO A 121 -15.38 -5.42 7.94
N ILE A 122 -14.08 -5.15 7.87
CA ILE A 122 -13.05 -6.19 7.95
C ILE A 122 -12.71 -6.40 9.43
N LYS A 123 -13.00 -7.60 9.91
CA LYS A 123 -12.78 -7.96 11.31
C LYS A 123 -12.19 -9.33 11.45
#